data_98bb679dacc3d97789072dc501e3be42
#
_entry.id   98bb679dacc3d97789072dc501e3be42
#
_cell.length_a   1.000
_cell.length_b   1.000
_cell.length_c   1.000
_cell.angle_alpha   90.00
_cell.angle_beta   90.00
_cell.angle_gamma   90.00
#
_symmetry.space_group_name_H-M   'P 1'
#
loop_
_entity.id
_entity.type
_entity.pdbx_description
1 polymer ?
#
loop_
_entity_poly.entity_id
_entity_poly.type
_entity_poly.pdbx_seq_one_letter_code
_entity_poly.pdbx_strand_id
1 'polypeptide(L)'
;LPSRTTNLSNNDFTLIAHRGASYDAPENTFESFDLALELGFDNFETDVQLTSDGTAVLVHDDTLDRTTDATGLVAETSIAKIKSLNAGLWFEGPADGAGAHGPLAYPEAFVPTLDEFLERYTGRVHVHLELKSTQPDLAATSKKSLEQWGWLDQHTGDSIAPGLTISSFRFEQLERSIALMPNIAHGWLLQKIDKASLKAAVELGLSGIYPNAGKVTQKQITDANEAGLVVRTWGIGDSEAVLRRAYRSGVAGTTVDWPAIARDVIASI
;
A
#
# COMPACT_ATOMS: atom_id res chain seq x y z
N LEU A 1 15.85 27.81 1.98
CA LEU A 1 15.92 26.36 1.82
C LEU A 1 16.56 26.08 0.44
N PRO A 2 17.61 25.25 0.32
CA PRO A 2 18.20 24.95 -0.97
C PRO A 2 17.27 24.05 -1.77
N SER A 3 17.03 24.38 -3.05
CA SER A 3 16.30 23.57 -4.01
C SER A 3 17.07 22.25 -4.23
N ARG A 4 16.51 21.13 -3.78
CA ARG A 4 16.95 19.80 -4.22
C ARG A 4 16.39 19.54 -5.63
N THR A 5 17.14 19.93 -6.64
CA THR A 5 17.02 19.29 -7.96
C THR A 5 17.72 17.93 -7.86
N THR A 6 17.01 16.91 -7.40
CA THR A 6 17.50 15.54 -7.50
C THR A 6 17.20 15.06 -8.91
N ASN A 7 18.25 14.96 -9.77
CA ASN A 7 18.21 14.00 -10.86
C ASN A 7 18.11 12.62 -10.22
N LEU A 8 16.90 12.06 -10.19
CA LEU A 8 16.68 10.67 -9.79
C LEU A 8 17.50 9.81 -10.75
N SER A 9 18.56 9.18 -10.26
CA SER A 9 19.22 8.11 -10.98
C SER A 9 18.24 6.95 -11.10
N ASN A 10 18.28 6.15 -12.18
CA ASN A 10 17.44 4.97 -12.36
C ASN A 10 17.54 3.93 -11.21
N ASN A 11 18.40 4.16 -10.21
CA ASN A 11 18.60 3.32 -9.03
C ASN A 11 17.58 3.57 -7.90
N ASP A 12 16.71 4.57 -8.00
CA ASP A 12 15.81 4.96 -6.90
C ASP A 12 14.34 4.50 -7.10
N PHE A 13 14.10 3.58 -8.06
CA PHE A 13 12.75 3.06 -8.32
C PHE A 13 12.40 1.92 -7.35
N THR A 14 11.38 2.13 -6.53
CA THR A 14 10.93 1.14 -5.55
C THR A 14 9.79 0.29 -6.08
N LEU A 15 9.96 -1.03 -6.06
CA LEU A 15 8.85 -1.99 -6.16
C LEU A 15 8.24 -2.19 -4.77
N ILE A 16 6.93 -1.97 -4.68
CA ILE A 16 6.17 -2.09 -3.44
C ILE A 16 5.27 -3.30 -3.57
N ALA A 17 5.42 -4.28 -2.70
CA ALA A 17 4.58 -5.49 -2.68
C ALA A 17 3.16 -5.13 -2.23
N HIS A 18 2.22 -5.13 -3.18
CA HIS A 18 0.83 -4.73 -3.01
C HIS A 18 0.06 -5.79 -2.23
N ARG A 19 -0.29 -5.47 -0.98
CA ARG A 19 -0.89 -6.42 -0.02
C ARG A 19 -0.02 -7.66 0.23
N GLY A 20 1.31 -7.46 0.18
CA GLY A 20 2.30 -8.53 0.15
C GLY A 20 2.60 -9.05 -1.26
N ALA A 21 3.11 -10.27 -1.38
CA ALA A 21 3.29 -10.97 -2.65
C ALA A 21 1.95 -11.61 -3.09
N SER A 22 0.94 -10.75 -3.37
CA SER A 22 -0.47 -11.14 -3.51
C SER A 22 -0.78 -11.96 -4.77
N TYR A 23 0.15 -12.02 -5.72
CA TYR A 23 0.07 -12.96 -6.85
C TYR A 23 0.34 -14.41 -6.44
N ASP A 24 1.19 -14.61 -5.44
CA ASP A 24 1.69 -15.93 -5.02
C ASP A 24 1.07 -16.42 -3.71
N ALA A 25 0.45 -15.53 -2.91
CA ALA A 25 -0.17 -15.84 -1.61
C ALA A 25 -1.39 -14.93 -1.36
N PRO A 26 -2.34 -15.32 -0.48
CA PRO A 26 -3.56 -14.54 -0.23
C PRO A 26 -3.26 -13.11 0.22
N GLU A 27 -3.81 -12.11 -0.46
CA GLU A 27 -3.60 -10.69 -0.18
C GLU A 27 -3.90 -10.31 1.28
N ASN A 28 -3.16 -9.34 1.82
CA ASN A 28 -3.33 -8.80 3.17
C ASN A 28 -3.28 -9.86 4.29
N THR A 29 -2.56 -10.97 4.08
CA THR A 29 -2.31 -12.01 5.08
C THR A 29 -0.82 -12.08 5.45
N PHE A 30 -0.50 -12.72 6.58
CA PHE A 30 0.90 -12.92 6.94
C PHE A 30 1.66 -13.76 5.92
N GLU A 31 0.97 -14.70 5.28
CA GLU A 31 1.52 -15.55 4.23
C GLU A 31 2.05 -14.72 3.05
N SER A 32 1.29 -13.72 2.61
CA SER A 32 1.73 -12.85 1.50
C SER A 32 2.84 -11.88 1.90
N PHE A 33 2.82 -11.35 3.13
CA PHE A 33 3.85 -10.44 3.60
C PHE A 33 5.16 -11.16 3.92
N ASP A 34 5.10 -12.33 4.57
CA ASP A 34 6.29 -13.15 4.83
C ASP A 34 6.94 -13.61 3.53
N LEU A 35 6.14 -14.05 2.55
CA LEU A 35 6.63 -14.42 1.23
C LEU A 35 7.31 -13.23 0.53
N ALA A 36 6.76 -12.02 0.62
CA ALA A 36 7.40 -10.83 0.08
C ALA A 36 8.79 -10.60 0.70
N LEU A 37 8.94 -10.75 2.03
CA LEU A 37 10.25 -10.68 2.69
C LEU A 37 11.20 -11.78 2.24
N GLU A 38 10.74 -13.02 2.11
CA GLU A 38 11.54 -14.16 1.63
C GLU A 38 12.06 -13.91 0.21
N LEU A 39 11.26 -13.24 -0.63
CA LEU A 39 11.62 -12.83 -1.98
C LEU A 39 12.54 -11.59 -2.01
N GLY A 40 12.86 -11.01 -0.83
CA GLY A 40 13.77 -9.86 -0.68
C GLY A 40 13.11 -8.49 -0.87
N PHE A 41 11.79 -8.39 -0.71
CA PHE A 41 11.04 -7.13 -0.72
C PHE A 41 10.76 -6.67 0.71
N ASP A 42 11.15 -5.45 1.03
CA ASP A 42 10.99 -4.80 2.34
C ASP A 42 10.06 -3.58 2.29
N ASN A 43 9.43 -3.35 1.14
CA ASN A 43 8.41 -2.33 0.95
C ASN A 43 7.05 -3.00 0.73
N PHE A 44 6.14 -2.84 1.69
CA PHE A 44 4.79 -3.40 1.66
C PHE A 44 3.76 -2.30 1.53
N GLU A 45 2.74 -2.56 0.74
CA GLU A 45 1.50 -1.81 0.80
C GLU A 45 0.42 -2.68 1.46
N THR A 46 -0.48 -2.06 2.24
CA THR A 46 -1.60 -2.73 2.89
C THR A 46 -2.75 -1.77 3.16
N ASP A 47 -3.97 -2.33 3.19
CA ASP A 47 -5.23 -1.61 3.33
C ASP A 47 -5.78 -1.74 4.75
N VAL A 48 -6.09 -0.62 5.42
CA VAL A 48 -6.67 -0.65 6.75
C VAL A 48 -8.10 -0.13 6.77
N GLN A 49 -8.97 -0.86 7.47
CA GLN A 49 -10.36 -0.52 7.73
C GLN A 49 -10.71 -0.78 9.21
N LEU A 50 -11.86 -0.26 9.68
CA LEU A 50 -12.36 -0.53 11.03
C LEU A 50 -13.52 -1.52 11.00
N THR A 51 -13.49 -2.44 11.95
CA THR A 51 -14.61 -3.32 12.30
C THR A 51 -15.74 -2.55 13.00
N SER A 52 -16.88 -3.18 13.26
CA SER A 52 -18.02 -2.57 13.97
C SER A 52 -17.71 -2.16 15.40
N ASP A 53 -16.72 -2.78 16.02
CA ASP A 53 -16.24 -2.49 17.39
C ASP A 53 -14.95 -1.66 17.39
N GLY A 54 -14.60 -1.05 16.23
CA GLY A 54 -13.53 -0.06 16.11
C GLY A 54 -12.10 -0.63 16.09
N THR A 55 -11.94 -1.93 15.84
CA THR A 55 -10.61 -2.54 15.66
C THR A 55 -10.12 -2.34 14.21
N ALA A 56 -8.88 -1.93 14.05
CA ALA A 56 -8.25 -1.81 12.73
C ALA A 56 -7.82 -3.18 12.19
N VAL A 57 -8.28 -3.54 10.98
CA VAL A 57 -7.99 -4.81 10.30
C VAL A 57 -7.50 -4.58 8.88
N LEU A 58 -6.75 -5.54 8.34
CA LEU A 58 -6.18 -5.44 6.99
C LEU A 58 -7.11 -6.12 5.98
N VAL A 59 -7.95 -5.35 5.33
CA VAL A 59 -8.89 -5.80 4.28
C VAL A 59 -9.03 -4.71 3.23
N HIS A 60 -8.95 -5.08 1.95
CA HIS A 60 -9.08 -4.12 0.84
C HIS A 60 -10.52 -3.70 0.57
N ASP A 61 -11.42 -4.68 0.38
CA ASP A 61 -12.80 -4.44 -0.02
C ASP A 61 -13.64 -3.97 1.18
N ASP A 62 -14.70 -3.20 0.93
CA ASP A 62 -15.64 -2.81 1.99
C ASP A 62 -16.39 -4.03 2.57
N THR A 63 -16.37 -5.17 1.83
CA THR A 63 -17.02 -6.43 2.22
C THR A 63 -16.02 -7.57 2.41
N LEU A 64 -16.46 -8.62 3.12
CA LEU A 64 -15.68 -9.83 3.39
C LEU A 64 -15.73 -10.85 2.24
N ASP A 65 -16.62 -10.65 1.26
CA ASP A 65 -17.12 -11.65 0.30
C ASP A 65 -16.02 -12.24 -0.61
N ARG A 66 -15.04 -11.44 -1.01
CA ARG A 66 -14.02 -11.88 -1.98
C ARG A 66 -12.85 -12.62 -1.33
N THR A 67 -12.44 -12.19 -0.16
CA THR A 67 -11.17 -12.63 0.46
C THR A 67 -11.35 -13.41 1.75
N THR A 68 -12.61 -13.79 2.09
CA THR A 68 -12.88 -14.66 3.24
C THR A 68 -13.98 -15.65 2.92
N ASP A 69 -14.21 -16.60 3.84
CA ASP A 69 -15.33 -17.58 3.82
C ASP A 69 -16.63 -17.01 4.38
N ALA A 70 -16.77 -15.68 4.49
CA ALA A 70 -17.97 -15.00 4.95
C ALA A 70 -18.43 -13.90 3.98
N THR A 71 -19.62 -13.33 4.24
CA THR A 71 -20.21 -12.23 3.48
C THR A 71 -20.60 -11.09 4.42
N GLY A 72 -20.72 -9.88 3.87
CA GLY A 72 -21.16 -8.69 4.58
C GLY A 72 -20.07 -7.63 4.75
N LEU A 73 -20.46 -6.49 5.31
CA LEU A 73 -19.58 -5.34 5.46
C LEU A 73 -18.56 -5.52 6.60
N VAL A 74 -17.30 -5.20 6.35
CA VAL A 74 -16.24 -5.12 7.38
C VAL A 74 -16.68 -4.22 8.54
N ALA A 75 -17.23 -3.04 8.20
CA ALA A 75 -17.69 -2.05 9.17
C ALA A 75 -18.87 -2.48 10.05
N GLU A 76 -19.58 -3.54 9.67
CA GLU A 76 -20.70 -4.10 10.44
C GLU A 76 -20.33 -5.41 11.16
N THR A 77 -19.11 -5.91 10.97
CA THR A 77 -18.64 -7.18 11.53
C THR A 77 -17.68 -6.92 12.70
N SER A 78 -17.89 -7.63 13.83
CA SER A 78 -17.01 -7.52 15.00
C SER A 78 -15.66 -8.19 14.78
N ILE A 79 -14.62 -7.75 15.52
CA ILE A 79 -13.31 -8.38 15.45
C ILE A 79 -13.36 -9.86 15.82
N ALA A 80 -14.16 -10.24 16.81
CA ALA A 80 -14.32 -11.64 17.20
C ALA A 80 -14.82 -12.52 16.05
N LYS A 81 -15.74 -12.01 15.22
CA LYS A 81 -16.21 -12.70 14.02
C LYS A 81 -15.11 -12.71 12.95
N ILE A 82 -14.48 -11.58 12.64
CA ILE A 82 -13.41 -11.49 11.62
C ILE A 82 -12.28 -12.47 11.94
N LYS A 83 -11.82 -12.56 13.18
CA LYS A 83 -10.76 -13.50 13.59
C LYS A 83 -11.15 -14.99 13.49
N SER A 84 -12.42 -15.30 13.33
CA SER A 84 -12.91 -16.67 13.10
C SER A 84 -13.00 -17.06 11.62
N LEU A 85 -12.71 -16.12 10.70
CA LEU A 85 -12.81 -16.34 9.25
C LEU A 85 -11.50 -16.86 8.69
N ASN A 86 -11.62 -17.66 7.63
CA ASN A 86 -10.48 -18.04 6.82
C ASN A 86 -10.28 -17.02 5.69
N ALA A 87 -9.04 -16.54 5.52
CA ALA A 87 -8.66 -15.57 4.48
C ALA A 87 -7.83 -16.20 3.36
N GLY A 88 -7.67 -17.51 3.31
CA GLY A 88 -6.83 -18.19 2.32
C GLY A 88 -7.56 -19.17 1.41
N LEU A 89 -8.77 -19.62 1.76
CA LEU A 89 -9.50 -20.63 0.99
C LEU A 89 -9.98 -20.17 -0.40
N TRP A 90 -10.10 -18.87 -0.61
CA TRP A 90 -10.48 -18.28 -1.89
C TRP A 90 -9.31 -18.23 -2.89
N PHE A 91 -8.09 -18.33 -2.41
CA PHE A 91 -6.88 -18.12 -3.22
C PHE A 91 -6.59 -19.38 -4.06
N GLU A 92 -6.60 -19.22 -5.38
CA GLU A 92 -6.38 -20.31 -6.35
C GLU A 92 -4.93 -20.37 -6.86
N GLY A 93 -4.09 -19.41 -6.44
CA GLY A 93 -2.74 -19.26 -6.96
C GLY A 93 -2.70 -18.60 -8.35
N PRO A 94 -1.50 -18.41 -8.91
CA PRO A 94 -1.33 -17.83 -10.24
C PRO A 94 -1.91 -18.74 -11.33
N ALA A 95 -2.59 -18.12 -12.30
CA ALA A 95 -3.29 -18.83 -13.40
C ALA A 95 -2.36 -19.65 -14.31
N ASP A 96 -1.06 -19.35 -14.32
CA ASP A 96 -0.02 -20.06 -15.08
C ASP A 96 0.55 -21.30 -14.35
N GLY A 97 0.07 -21.56 -13.14
CA GLY A 97 0.52 -22.69 -12.31
C GLY A 97 1.95 -22.55 -11.78
N ALA A 98 2.58 -21.39 -11.94
CA ALA A 98 3.96 -21.16 -11.49
C ALA A 98 4.10 -21.11 -9.97
N GLY A 99 2.99 -20.86 -9.25
CA GLY A 99 2.89 -21.05 -7.81
C GLY A 99 1.84 -22.11 -7.53
N ALA A 100 2.21 -23.38 -7.44
CA ALA A 100 1.29 -24.51 -7.30
C ALA A 100 0.56 -24.56 -5.94
N HIS A 101 -0.10 -23.49 -5.58
CA HIS A 101 -0.88 -23.38 -4.37
C HIS A 101 -2.36 -23.33 -4.75
N GLY A 102 -3.00 -24.51 -4.81
CA GLY A 102 -4.46 -24.59 -4.98
C GLY A 102 -5.22 -24.08 -3.73
N PRO A 103 -6.56 -24.11 -3.76
CA PRO A 103 -7.44 -23.55 -2.70
C PRO A 103 -7.18 -24.04 -1.28
N LEU A 104 -6.39 -25.07 -1.10
CA LEU A 104 -6.04 -25.65 0.20
C LEU A 104 -4.63 -25.26 0.71
N ALA A 105 -3.90 -24.41 -0.02
CA ALA A 105 -2.51 -24.07 0.32
C ALA A 105 -2.41 -23.23 1.61
N TYR A 106 -3.44 -22.45 1.95
CA TYR A 106 -3.43 -21.52 3.08
C TYR A 106 -4.64 -21.70 4.01
N PRO A 107 -4.88 -22.92 4.53
CA PRO A 107 -6.06 -23.20 5.36
C PRO A 107 -6.06 -22.48 6.70
N GLU A 108 -4.89 -22.03 7.17
CA GLU A 108 -4.73 -21.33 8.45
C GLU A 108 -4.66 -19.80 8.28
N ALA A 109 -4.69 -19.28 7.04
CA ALA A 109 -4.64 -17.84 6.81
C ALA A 109 -5.89 -17.15 7.38
N PHE A 110 -5.66 -16.05 8.06
CA PHE A 110 -6.69 -15.24 8.69
C PHE A 110 -6.50 -13.75 8.37
N VAL A 111 -7.52 -12.94 8.64
CA VAL A 111 -7.44 -11.48 8.52
C VAL A 111 -6.62 -10.91 9.68
N PRO A 112 -5.43 -10.31 9.42
CA PRO A 112 -4.64 -9.66 10.46
C PRO A 112 -5.32 -8.40 10.98
N THR A 113 -5.13 -8.09 12.26
CA THR A 113 -5.30 -6.73 12.77
C THR A 113 -4.09 -5.87 12.40
N LEU A 114 -4.29 -4.55 12.38
CA LEU A 114 -3.17 -3.63 12.21
C LEU A 114 -2.12 -3.80 13.31
N ASP A 115 -2.54 -4.04 14.55
CA ASP A 115 -1.61 -4.26 15.68
C ASP A 115 -0.75 -5.50 15.48
N GLU A 116 -1.34 -6.64 15.09
CA GLU A 116 -0.59 -7.87 14.80
C GLU A 116 0.42 -7.68 13.66
N PHE A 117 0.03 -6.92 12.63
CA PHE A 117 0.93 -6.61 11.52
C PHE A 117 2.10 -5.70 11.96
N LEU A 118 1.80 -4.62 12.66
CA LEU A 118 2.81 -3.66 13.11
C LEU A 118 3.80 -4.31 14.08
N GLU A 119 3.33 -5.16 15.01
CA GLU A 119 4.18 -5.94 15.92
C GLU A 119 5.15 -6.84 15.14
N ARG A 120 4.61 -7.61 14.17
CA ARG A 120 5.38 -8.60 13.43
C ARG A 120 6.50 -8.00 12.58
N TYR A 121 6.22 -6.83 11.96
CA TYR A 121 7.14 -6.23 10.97
C TYR A 121 7.89 -4.99 11.47
N THR A 122 7.73 -4.61 12.72
CA THR A 122 8.45 -3.48 13.32
C THR A 122 9.96 -3.58 13.08
N GLY A 123 10.59 -2.49 12.63
CA GLY A 123 12.02 -2.40 12.38
C GLY A 123 12.53 -3.18 11.15
N ARG A 124 11.65 -3.79 10.35
CA ARG A 124 12.03 -4.67 9.25
C ARG A 124 11.65 -4.15 7.87
N VAL A 125 10.53 -3.45 7.76
CA VAL A 125 9.94 -3.06 6.47
C VAL A 125 9.57 -1.59 6.42
N HIS A 126 9.40 -1.05 5.21
CA HIS A 126 8.70 0.21 4.98
C HIS A 126 7.25 -0.09 4.61
N VAL A 127 6.31 0.42 5.40
CA VAL A 127 4.88 0.24 5.15
C VAL A 127 4.29 1.45 4.44
N HIS A 128 3.55 1.18 3.36
CA HIS A 128 2.66 2.11 2.67
C HIS A 128 1.23 1.79 3.11
N LEU A 129 0.78 2.43 4.20
CA LEU A 129 -0.52 2.16 4.82
C LEU A 129 -1.63 2.95 4.12
N GLU A 130 -2.56 2.28 3.42
CA GLU A 130 -3.74 2.92 2.85
C GLU A 130 -4.88 3.00 3.88
N LEU A 131 -5.33 4.22 4.19
CA LEU A 131 -6.57 4.45 4.94
C LEU A 131 -7.76 4.28 4.01
N LYS A 132 -8.40 3.10 4.06
CA LYS A 132 -9.34 2.63 3.03
C LYS A 132 -10.76 3.13 3.20
N SER A 133 -11.31 3.02 4.41
CA SER A 133 -12.72 3.32 4.67
C SER A 133 -12.99 4.81 4.91
N THR A 134 -14.29 5.18 4.88
CA THR A 134 -14.76 6.54 5.18
C THR A 134 -14.93 6.81 6.67
N GLN A 135 -14.77 5.81 7.53
CA GLN A 135 -15.00 5.92 8.97
C GLN A 135 -14.13 7.03 9.56
N PRO A 136 -14.72 8.01 10.28
CA PRO A 136 -14.00 9.19 10.75
C PRO A 136 -12.90 8.86 11.77
N ASP A 137 -13.06 7.77 12.52
CA ASP A 137 -12.12 7.34 13.54
C ASP A 137 -10.93 6.53 12.99
N LEU A 138 -10.92 6.17 11.70
CA LEU A 138 -9.88 5.33 11.11
C LEU A 138 -8.47 5.91 11.31
N ALA A 139 -8.27 7.18 10.99
CA ALA A 139 -6.97 7.82 11.16
C ALA A 139 -6.52 7.86 12.63
N ALA A 140 -7.43 8.12 13.56
CA ALA A 140 -7.13 8.18 14.99
C ALA A 140 -6.84 6.79 15.58
N THR A 141 -7.58 5.76 15.15
CA THR A 141 -7.32 4.36 15.55
C THR A 141 -5.99 3.87 15.00
N SER A 142 -5.72 4.11 13.70
CA SER A 142 -4.43 3.74 13.10
C SER A 142 -3.25 4.43 13.80
N LYS A 143 -3.40 5.72 14.17
CA LYS A 143 -2.38 6.44 14.93
C LYS A 143 -2.05 5.74 16.25
N LYS A 144 -3.06 5.30 17.01
CA LYS A 144 -2.85 4.60 18.30
C LYS A 144 -2.04 3.32 18.11
N SER A 145 -2.36 2.51 17.12
CA SER A 145 -1.59 1.31 16.78
C SER A 145 -0.16 1.64 16.38
N LEU A 146 0.03 2.64 15.53
CA LEU A 146 1.36 3.10 15.08
C LEU A 146 2.21 3.62 16.24
N GLU A 147 1.63 4.39 17.19
CA GLU A 147 2.30 4.83 18.42
C GLU A 147 2.67 3.66 19.32
N GLN A 148 1.75 2.74 19.55
CA GLN A 148 1.96 1.57 20.41
C GLN A 148 3.16 0.73 19.97
N TRP A 149 3.35 0.57 18.67
CA TRP A 149 4.41 -0.26 18.10
C TRP A 149 5.63 0.53 17.62
N GLY A 150 5.73 1.83 17.94
CA GLY A 150 6.91 2.68 17.68
C GLY A 150 7.13 3.05 16.21
N TRP A 151 6.07 3.00 15.38
CA TRP A 151 6.18 3.29 13.95
C TRP A 151 6.25 4.77 13.62
N LEU A 152 5.79 5.66 14.51
CA LEU A 152 5.84 7.10 14.28
C LEU A 152 7.24 7.71 14.39
N ASP A 153 8.18 6.98 14.98
CA ASP A 153 9.59 7.38 15.13
C ASP A 153 10.50 6.79 14.04
N GLN A 154 9.95 6.01 13.11
CA GLN A 154 10.69 5.39 12.03
C GLN A 154 10.88 6.35 10.85
N HIS A 155 11.72 5.92 9.88
CA HIS A 155 11.95 6.71 8.66
C HIS A 155 10.64 6.97 7.89
N THR A 156 10.52 8.14 7.26
CA THR A 156 9.30 8.54 6.56
C THR A 156 9.63 9.10 5.18
N GLY A 157 8.92 8.64 4.17
CA GLY A 157 8.91 9.17 2.81
C GLY A 157 9.68 8.37 1.78
N ASP A 158 10.96 8.16 1.93
CA ASP A 158 11.87 7.71 0.86
C ASP A 158 11.83 6.18 0.58
N SER A 159 10.79 5.47 1.05
CA SER A 159 10.65 4.00 0.90
C SER A 159 11.87 3.20 1.42
N ILE A 160 12.58 3.75 2.39
CA ILE A 160 13.70 3.06 3.06
C ILE A 160 13.14 2.32 4.27
N ALA A 161 13.42 1.03 4.36
CA ALA A 161 13.05 0.22 5.52
C ALA A 161 14.05 0.40 6.69
N PRO A 162 13.60 0.45 7.95
CA PRO A 162 12.21 0.53 8.38
C PRO A 162 11.61 1.91 8.16
N GLY A 163 10.32 1.96 7.80
CA GLY A 163 9.70 3.25 7.52
C GLY A 163 8.18 3.20 7.37
N LEU A 164 7.57 4.38 7.25
CA LEU A 164 6.14 4.56 7.14
C LEU A 164 5.76 5.66 6.14
N THR A 165 4.80 5.36 5.29
CA THR A 165 4.06 6.33 4.47
C THR A 165 2.58 6.04 4.60
N ILE A 166 1.75 7.06 4.82
CA ILE A 166 0.29 6.92 4.83
C ILE A 166 -0.27 7.38 3.49
N SER A 167 -1.24 6.66 2.96
CA SER A 167 -1.92 7.02 1.71
C SER A 167 -3.43 6.82 1.81
N SER A 168 -4.18 7.44 0.90
CA SER A 168 -5.61 7.21 0.75
C SER A 168 -6.09 7.74 -0.61
N PHE A 169 -7.14 7.11 -1.16
CA PHE A 169 -7.95 7.70 -2.21
C PHE A 169 -8.91 8.78 -1.67
N ARG A 170 -9.20 8.73 -0.37
CA ARG A 170 -10.15 9.62 0.32
C ARG A 170 -9.41 10.82 0.87
N PHE A 171 -9.61 11.97 0.25
CA PHE A 171 -8.90 13.21 0.64
C PHE A 171 -9.17 13.59 2.09
N GLU A 172 -10.40 13.37 2.58
CA GLU A 172 -10.79 13.65 3.95
C GLU A 172 -10.02 12.79 4.98
N GLN A 173 -9.62 11.54 4.60
CA GLN A 173 -8.76 10.74 5.47
C GLN A 173 -7.34 11.29 5.53
N LEU A 174 -6.83 11.85 4.44
CA LEU A 174 -5.54 12.52 4.44
C LEU A 174 -5.58 13.79 5.31
N GLU A 175 -6.64 14.59 5.23
CA GLU A 175 -6.83 15.77 6.09
C GLU A 175 -6.81 15.37 7.58
N ARG A 176 -7.56 14.33 7.96
CA ARG A 176 -7.59 13.81 9.33
C ARG A 176 -6.23 13.27 9.77
N SER A 177 -5.60 12.48 8.91
CA SER A 177 -4.34 11.82 9.22
C SER A 177 -3.18 12.80 9.37
N ILE A 178 -3.05 13.77 8.45
CA ILE A 178 -1.96 14.76 8.52
C ILE A 178 -2.13 15.69 9.74
N ALA A 179 -3.37 16.01 10.14
CA ALA A 179 -3.63 16.77 11.35
C ALA A 179 -3.20 16.03 12.63
N LEU A 180 -3.27 14.70 12.63
CA LEU A 180 -2.90 13.84 13.76
C LEU A 180 -1.42 13.43 13.74
N MET A 181 -0.81 13.30 12.55
CA MET A 181 0.54 12.77 12.33
C MET A 181 1.31 13.65 11.32
N PRO A 182 1.54 14.95 11.61
CA PRO A 182 2.09 15.91 10.64
C PRO A 182 3.54 15.61 10.22
N ASN A 183 4.25 14.79 10.95
CA ASN A 183 5.64 14.41 10.66
C ASN A 183 5.76 13.16 9.77
N ILE A 184 4.65 12.46 9.53
CA ILE A 184 4.63 11.29 8.66
C ILE A 184 4.42 11.73 7.21
N ALA A 185 5.04 11.05 6.26
CA ALA A 185 4.81 11.28 4.84
C ALA A 185 3.40 10.81 4.45
N HIS A 186 2.65 11.71 3.80
CA HIS A 186 1.30 11.41 3.30
C HIS A 186 1.25 11.55 1.79
N GLY A 187 0.56 10.63 1.12
CA GLY A 187 0.37 10.63 -0.32
C GLY A 187 -1.06 10.40 -0.77
N TRP A 188 -1.48 11.11 -1.80
CA TRP A 188 -2.82 11.00 -2.35
C TRP A 188 -2.89 10.03 -3.51
N LEU A 189 -3.65 8.95 -3.36
CA LEU A 189 -4.00 8.00 -4.41
C LEU A 189 -5.13 8.56 -5.28
N LEU A 190 -4.95 8.62 -6.60
CA LEU A 190 -5.95 9.17 -7.53
C LEU A 190 -5.81 8.54 -8.92
N GLN A 191 -6.85 8.70 -9.74
CA GLN A 191 -6.85 8.13 -11.09
C GLN A 191 -5.89 8.87 -12.05
N LYS A 192 -5.80 10.20 -11.93
CA LYS A 192 -4.91 11.04 -12.75
C LYS A 192 -4.64 12.36 -12.03
N ILE A 193 -3.49 12.95 -12.31
CA ILE A 193 -3.13 14.28 -11.82
C ILE A 193 -3.76 15.33 -12.72
N ASP A 194 -4.36 16.36 -12.14
CA ASP A 194 -4.77 17.58 -12.79
C ASP A 194 -4.36 18.82 -11.96
N LYS A 195 -4.63 20.02 -12.47
CA LYS A 195 -4.22 21.26 -11.78
C LYS A 195 -4.90 21.44 -10.42
N ALA A 196 -6.13 20.94 -10.27
CA ALA A 196 -6.88 21.08 -9.01
C ALA A 196 -6.32 20.12 -7.95
N SER A 197 -6.09 18.84 -8.32
CA SER A 197 -5.49 17.85 -7.43
C SER A 197 -4.06 18.21 -7.03
N LEU A 198 -3.26 18.72 -7.98
CA LEU A 198 -1.90 19.16 -7.69
C LEU A 198 -1.90 20.33 -6.68
N LYS A 199 -2.75 21.32 -6.90
CA LYS A 199 -2.91 22.45 -5.98
C LYS A 199 -3.36 21.99 -4.59
N ALA A 200 -4.40 21.13 -4.51
CA ALA A 200 -4.91 20.62 -3.24
C ALA A 200 -3.86 19.81 -2.47
N ALA A 201 -3.07 18.97 -3.16
CA ALA A 201 -2.00 18.19 -2.55
C ALA A 201 -0.93 19.10 -1.91
N VAL A 202 -0.51 20.16 -2.62
CA VAL A 202 0.46 21.13 -2.11
C VAL A 202 -0.11 21.94 -0.94
N GLU A 203 -1.36 22.40 -1.04
CA GLU A 203 -2.02 23.19 0.01
C GLU A 203 -2.23 22.39 1.30
N LEU A 204 -2.51 21.10 1.21
CA LEU A 204 -2.61 20.20 2.37
C LEU A 204 -1.23 19.83 2.95
N GLY A 205 -0.14 20.07 2.22
CA GLY A 205 1.22 19.72 2.65
C GLY A 205 1.55 18.23 2.47
N LEU A 206 0.95 17.58 1.45
CA LEU A 206 1.25 16.19 1.15
C LEU A 206 2.70 16.04 0.66
N SER A 207 3.32 14.90 0.98
CA SER A 207 4.66 14.52 0.51
C SER A 207 4.64 13.89 -0.88
N GLY A 208 3.50 13.31 -1.29
CA GLY A 208 3.40 12.61 -2.56
C GLY A 208 2.02 12.63 -3.20
N ILE A 209 1.99 12.29 -4.49
CA ILE A 209 0.77 12.11 -5.27
C ILE A 209 0.92 10.86 -6.12
N TYR A 210 -0.05 9.95 -6.05
CA TYR A 210 0.07 8.58 -6.54
C TYR A 210 -1.02 8.27 -7.59
N PRO A 211 -0.76 8.62 -8.87
CA PRO A 211 -1.70 8.39 -9.97
C PRO A 211 -1.70 6.93 -10.45
N ASN A 212 -2.78 6.55 -11.17
CA ASN A 212 -2.81 5.29 -11.90
C ASN A 212 -1.75 5.27 -13.00
N ALA A 213 -0.92 4.23 -13.03
CA ALA A 213 0.20 4.06 -13.97
C ALA A 213 -0.24 4.08 -15.44
N GLY A 214 -1.45 3.55 -15.72
CA GLY A 214 -2.02 3.53 -17.07
C GLY A 214 -2.48 4.90 -17.59
N LYS A 215 -2.66 5.89 -16.71
CA LYS A 215 -3.31 7.16 -17.02
C LYS A 215 -2.42 8.38 -16.84
N VAL A 216 -1.31 8.27 -16.13
CA VAL A 216 -0.38 9.39 -15.90
C VAL A 216 0.47 9.68 -17.13
N THR A 217 0.73 10.95 -17.41
CA THR A 217 1.61 11.43 -18.48
C THR A 217 2.92 11.96 -17.92
N GLN A 218 3.99 11.97 -18.76
CA GLN A 218 5.29 12.53 -18.38
C GLN A 218 5.19 13.98 -17.89
N LYS A 219 4.36 14.79 -18.56
CA LYS A 219 4.15 16.18 -18.13
C LYS A 219 3.56 16.27 -16.71
N GLN A 220 2.59 15.44 -16.37
CA GLN A 220 1.99 15.43 -15.03
C GLN A 220 3.00 15.00 -13.96
N ILE A 221 3.89 14.05 -14.27
CA ILE A 221 4.99 13.63 -13.38
C ILE A 221 5.94 14.80 -13.15
N THR A 222 6.35 15.46 -14.23
CA THR A 222 7.24 16.63 -14.14
C THR A 222 6.60 17.76 -13.32
N ASP A 223 5.35 18.13 -13.62
CA ASP A 223 4.63 19.19 -12.90
C ASP A 223 4.53 18.89 -11.38
N ALA A 224 4.29 17.61 -11.01
CA ALA A 224 4.21 17.20 -9.61
C ALA A 224 5.58 17.25 -8.91
N ASN A 225 6.64 16.77 -9.57
CA ASN A 225 8.00 16.83 -9.03
C ASN A 225 8.47 18.29 -8.85
N GLU A 226 8.17 19.18 -9.82
CA GLU A 226 8.46 20.62 -9.72
C GLU A 226 7.69 21.28 -8.57
N ALA A 227 6.52 20.77 -8.23
CA ALA A 227 5.73 21.19 -7.05
C ALA A 227 6.24 20.59 -5.73
N GLY A 228 7.30 19.78 -5.73
CA GLY A 228 7.90 19.16 -4.55
C GLY A 228 7.21 17.87 -4.10
N LEU A 229 6.35 17.28 -4.92
CA LEU A 229 5.64 16.04 -4.61
C LEU A 229 6.35 14.83 -5.20
N VAL A 230 6.55 13.79 -4.39
CA VAL A 230 7.01 12.48 -4.87
C VAL A 230 5.90 11.81 -5.68
N VAL A 231 6.23 11.32 -6.88
CA VAL A 231 5.27 10.58 -7.70
C VAL A 231 5.58 9.09 -7.63
N ARG A 232 4.65 8.30 -7.11
CA ARG A 232 4.61 6.84 -7.23
C ARG A 232 3.36 6.45 -8.00
N THR A 233 3.29 5.25 -8.53
CA THR A 233 2.12 4.81 -9.30
C THR A 233 1.49 3.55 -8.70
N TRP A 234 0.25 3.28 -9.08
CA TRP A 234 -0.49 2.06 -8.77
C TRP A 234 -1.24 1.58 -10.02
N GLY A 235 -1.81 0.38 -9.96
CA GLY A 235 -2.65 -0.15 -11.03
C GLY A 235 -1.85 -0.58 -12.25
N ILE A 236 -0.71 -1.23 -12.02
CA ILE A 236 0.09 -1.89 -13.07
C ILE A 236 -0.71 -3.06 -13.68
N GLY A 237 -1.54 -3.75 -12.87
CA GLY A 237 -2.18 -5.01 -13.24
C GLY A 237 -1.14 -6.04 -13.66
N ASP A 238 -1.48 -6.93 -14.59
CA ASP A 238 -0.58 -7.98 -15.11
C ASP A 238 0.27 -7.49 -16.28
N SER A 239 0.45 -6.17 -16.44
CA SER A 239 1.06 -5.60 -17.65
C SER A 239 2.52 -5.21 -17.46
N GLU A 240 3.44 -6.06 -17.94
CA GLU A 240 4.87 -5.69 -18.04
C GLU A 240 5.09 -4.39 -18.84
N ALA A 241 4.30 -4.15 -19.89
CA ALA A 241 4.43 -2.93 -20.69
C ALA A 241 4.13 -1.67 -19.88
N VAL A 242 3.13 -1.73 -18.98
CA VAL A 242 2.80 -0.62 -18.08
C VAL A 242 3.90 -0.46 -17.02
N LEU A 243 4.43 -1.54 -16.46
CA LEU A 243 5.56 -1.51 -15.53
C LEU A 243 6.80 -0.87 -16.16
N ARG A 244 7.21 -1.33 -17.36
CA ARG A 244 8.36 -0.77 -18.11
C ARG A 244 8.18 0.71 -18.40
N ARG A 245 6.97 1.14 -18.72
CA ARG A 245 6.65 2.56 -18.93
C ARG A 245 6.76 3.35 -17.62
N ALA A 246 6.20 2.87 -16.51
CA ALA A 246 6.31 3.50 -15.20
C ALA A 246 7.79 3.68 -14.81
N TYR A 247 8.59 2.63 -14.91
CA TYR A 247 10.02 2.68 -14.64
C TYR A 247 10.76 3.75 -15.47
N ARG A 248 10.51 3.78 -16.79
CA ARG A 248 11.15 4.75 -17.70
C ARG A 248 10.67 6.18 -17.54
N SER A 249 9.48 6.38 -16.93
CA SER A 249 8.93 7.72 -16.72
C SER A 249 9.56 8.48 -15.56
N GLY A 250 10.41 7.83 -14.74
CA GLY A 250 11.09 8.46 -13.63
C GLY A 250 10.21 8.71 -12.40
N VAL A 251 9.14 7.92 -12.22
CA VAL A 251 8.41 7.88 -10.95
C VAL A 251 9.26 7.18 -9.89
N ALA A 252 9.06 7.51 -8.63
CA ALA A 252 9.87 6.97 -7.52
C ALA A 252 9.54 5.49 -7.19
N GLY A 253 8.45 4.93 -7.72
CA GLY A 253 8.09 3.54 -7.50
C GLY A 253 6.67 3.21 -7.91
N THR A 254 6.29 1.95 -7.72
CA THR A 254 4.94 1.45 -8.01
C THR A 254 4.57 0.25 -7.15
N THR A 255 3.27 0.08 -6.87
CA THR A 255 2.75 -1.15 -6.27
C THR A 255 2.54 -2.23 -7.34
N VAL A 256 2.87 -3.48 -7.01
CA VAL A 256 2.71 -4.64 -7.88
C VAL A 256 2.27 -5.87 -7.08
N ASP A 257 1.40 -6.70 -7.68
CA ASP A 257 0.93 -7.95 -7.07
C ASP A 257 1.98 -9.06 -7.20
N TRP A 258 2.83 -8.98 -8.22
CA TRP A 258 3.84 -9.97 -8.65
C TRP A 258 5.28 -9.42 -8.52
N PRO A 259 5.76 -9.10 -7.28
CA PRO A 259 7.00 -8.35 -7.09
C PRO A 259 8.25 -9.06 -7.63
N ALA A 260 8.36 -10.39 -7.50
CA ALA A 260 9.50 -11.14 -8.00
C ALA A 260 9.62 -11.04 -9.53
N ILE A 261 8.53 -11.27 -10.26
CA ILE A 261 8.48 -11.14 -11.73
C ILE A 261 8.77 -9.69 -12.13
N ALA A 262 8.19 -8.71 -11.42
CA ALA A 262 8.41 -7.29 -11.69
C ALA A 262 9.88 -6.89 -11.56
N ARG A 263 10.59 -7.43 -10.58
CA ARG A 263 12.04 -7.23 -10.41
C ARG A 263 12.81 -7.74 -11.62
N ASP A 264 12.49 -8.94 -12.11
CA ASP A 264 13.17 -9.53 -13.26
C ASP A 264 12.87 -8.74 -14.56
N VAL A 265 11.63 -8.27 -14.71
CA VAL A 265 11.24 -7.37 -15.83
C VAL A 265 12.07 -6.08 -15.80
N ILE A 266 12.24 -5.45 -14.64
CA ILE A 266 13.04 -4.20 -14.52
C ILE A 266 14.52 -4.49 -14.77
N ALA A 267 15.07 -5.59 -14.25
CA ALA A 267 16.46 -5.99 -14.45
C ALA A 267 16.79 -6.24 -15.93
N SER A 268 15.79 -6.47 -16.77
CA SER A 268 15.93 -6.67 -18.23
C SER A 268 15.89 -5.37 -19.05
N ILE A 269 15.73 -4.18 -18.43
CA ILE A 269 15.65 -2.88 -19.09
C ILE A 269 17.01 -2.22 -19.20
#